data_a3455206d3d9525d6407c25a65734f65
#
_entry.id   a3455206d3d9525d6407c25a65734f65
#
_cell.length_a   1.000
_cell.length_b   1.000
_cell.length_c   1.000
_cell.angle_alpha   90.00
_cell.angle_beta   90.00
_cell.angle_gamma   90.00
#
_symmetry.space_group_name_H-M   'P 1'
#
loop_
_entity.id
_entity.type
_entity.pdbx_description
1 polymer ?
#
loop_
_entity_poly.entity_id
_entity_poly.type
_entity_poly.pdbx_seq_one_letter_code
_entity_poly.pdbx_strand_id
1 'polypeptide(L)'
;MAENLLRDSWADLDQADLRLLLQEQIGRPGQYDGDENVIHLPLAREQCRVSLTFEGAKIVAIEPGLAFDRQEWDRICAEIEGPIQKGPRKIGREFSFSTHRVDGWWRGERSRVQILPPPEGAPLTNEGADNPFVLEFPIQDAGVWPTTNYSITNQRRRREHQKLTLLLNLLLIGTTKFLRERPRHFWANVRFGAEPEFKWVQEFYFADIGQVVIQDLSAPVGKELEVLTSASYYKGVIGLDGRGLRVPDDLDESICRYQSLPAALQAKFDRAAYWLSMALRQWEDSMSASYASLVSAAEALTPEDGTTHSVYCNECKENRTHDVPGATGKFRSFFEKYTPDPGLKERRSKMYGLRSKILHGSDLMQLDQGRAIGWDPPWWNEREMNTELWGLMRTAARNWLKDPA
;
A
#
# COMPACT_ATOMS: atom_id res chain seq x y z
N MET A 1 -17.08 -37.20 -6.94
CA MET A 1 -16.32 -35.95 -6.63
C MET A 1 -15.76 -35.50 -7.97
N ALA A 2 -15.96 -34.25 -8.34
CA ALA A 2 -15.33 -33.66 -9.52
C ALA A 2 -13.80 -33.73 -9.35
N GLU A 3 -13.09 -33.96 -10.45
CA GLU A 3 -11.63 -33.98 -10.45
C GLU A 3 -11.10 -32.57 -10.19
N ASN A 4 -10.25 -32.40 -9.18
CA ASN A 4 -9.55 -31.11 -8.96
C ASN A 4 -8.26 -31.11 -9.78
N LEU A 5 -8.17 -30.16 -10.73
CA LEU A 5 -7.04 -30.00 -11.64
C LEU A 5 -5.96 -29.06 -11.06
N LEU A 6 -6.20 -28.43 -9.89
CA LEU A 6 -5.23 -27.55 -9.23
C LEU A 6 -3.99 -28.36 -8.85
N ARG A 7 -2.81 -27.89 -9.25
CA ARG A 7 -1.55 -28.57 -8.97
C ARG A 7 -0.93 -28.05 -7.66
N ASP A 8 -0.35 -28.95 -6.88
CA ASP A 8 0.35 -28.59 -5.65
C ASP A 8 1.49 -27.61 -5.90
N SER A 9 2.18 -27.72 -7.06
CA SER A 9 3.22 -26.77 -7.50
C SER A 9 2.75 -25.34 -7.67
N TRP A 10 1.43 -25.11 -7.75
CA TRP A 10 0.83 -23.79 -7.91
C TRP A 10 0.44 -23.14 -6.57
N ALA A 11 0.54 -23.85 -5.46
CA ALA A 11 0.20 -23.33 -4.13
C ALA A 11 1.06 -22.12 -3.74
N ASP A 12 2.31 -22.11 -4.20
CA ASP A 12 3.29 -21.04 -3.91
C ASP A 12 3.29 -19.93 -4.98
N LEU A 13 2.50 -20.06 -6.04
CA LEU A 13 2.38 -19.03 -7.07
C LEU A 13 1.55 -17.85 -6.56
N ASP A 14 1.91 -16.66 -7.01
CA ASP A 14 1.02 -15.50 -6.84
C ASP A 14 -0.31 -15.78 -7.54
N GLN A 15 -1.39 -15.77 -6.76
CA GLN A 15 -2.72 -16.16 -7.24
C GLN A 15 -3.29 -15.24 -8.31
N ALA A 16 -2.89 -13.95 -8.30
CA ALA A 16 -3.28 -13.02 -9.34
C ALA A 16 -2.53 -13.30 -10.65
N ASP A 17 -1.26 -13.68 -10.58
CA ASP A 17 -0.49 -14.12 -11.75
C ASP A 17 -1.06 -15.41 -12.32
N LEU A 18 -1.35 -16.40 -11.46
CA LEU A 18 -1.96 -17.67 -11.88
C LEU A 18 -3.31 -17.45 -12.59
N ARG A 19 -4.17 -16.62 -12.01
CA ARG A 19 -5.46 -16.27 -12.62
C ARG A 19 -5.29 -15.65 -14.00
N LEU A 20 -4.37 -14.71 -14.14
CA LEU A 20 -4.12 -14.07 -15.43
C LEU A 20 -3.65 -15.04 -16.49
N LEU A 21 -2.71 -15.90 -16.13
CA LEU A 21 -2.20 -16.92 -17.04
C LEU A 21 -3.30 -17.86 -17.53
N LEU A 22 -4.13 -18.35 -16.61
CA LEU A 22 -5.26 -19.16 -16.97
C LEU A 22 -6.22 -18.40 -17.90
N GLN A 23 -6.48 -17.12 -17.64
CA GLN A 23 -7.31 -16.29 -18.50
C GLN A 23 -6.68 -16.05 -19.89
N GLU A 24 -5.39 -15.87 -19.98
CA GLU A 24 -4.69 -15.67 -21.25
C GLU A 24 -4.66 -16.95 -22.09
N GLN A 25 -4.47 -18.12 -21.46
CA GLN A 25 -4.38 -19.40 -22.15
C GLN A 25 -5.74 -19.99 -22.54
N ILE A 26 -6.75 -19.82 -21.70
CA ILE A 26 -8.05 -20.46 -21.88
C ILE A 26 -9.07 -19.53 -22.52
N GLY A 27 -8.95 -18.24 -22.25
CA GLY A 27 -9.84 -17.20 -22.74
C GLY A 27 -10.41 -16.31 -21.64
N ARG A 28 -11.14 -15.27 -22.05
CA ARG A 28 -11.69 -14.28 -21.11
C ARG A 28 -12.63 -14.96 -20.09
N PRO A 29 -12.62 -14.48 -18.85
CA PRO A 29 -13.50 -15.01 -17.82
C PRO A 29 -14.96 -14.82 -18.23
N GLY A 30 -15.75 -15.83 -17.93
CA GLY A 30 -17.18 -15.80 -18.05
C GLY A 30 -17.84 -15.02 -16.92
N GLN A 31 -19.13 -15.19 -16.83
CA GLN A 31 -19.92 -14.60 -15.77
C GLN A 31 -19.46 -15.16 -14.41
N TYR A 32 -19.20 -14.27 -13.47
CA TYR A 32 -18.94 -14.64 -12.08
C TYR A 32 -20.25 -15.12 -11.47
N ASP A 33 -20.26 -16.34 -10.97
CA ASP A 33 -21.35 -16.84 -10.15
C ASP A 33 -21.07 -16.45 -8.70
N GLY A 34 -21.72 -15.38 -8.25
CA GLY A 34 -21.46 -14.77 -6.95
C GLY A 34 -21.86 -15.67 -5.78
N ASP A 35 -22.82 -16.54 -5.97
CA ASP A 35 -23.31 -17.43 -4.90
C ASP A 35 -22.34 -18.59 -4.64
N GLU A 36 -21.60 -19.02 -5.66
CA GLU A 36 -20.66 -20.14 -5.57
C GLU A 36 -19.19 -19.72 -5.52
N ASN A 37 -18.86 -18.41 -5.63
CA ASN A 37 -17.48 -17.93 -5.78
C ASN A 37 -16.74 -18.61 -6.95
N VAL A 38 -17.41 -18.86 -8.05
CA VAL A 38 -16.91 -19.60 -9.21
C VAL A 38 -16.79 -18.71 -10.43
N ILE A 39 -15.68 -18.83 -11.15
CA ILE A 39 -15.48 -18.20 -12.47
C ILE A 39 -15.31 -19.28 -13.52
N HIS A 40 -16.09 -19.23 -14.56
CA HIS A 40 -15.98 -20.12 -15.71
C HIS A 40 -15.07 -19.52 -16.79
N LEU A 41 -14.18 -20.35 -17.40
CA LEU A 41 -13.29 -19.96 -18.48
C LEU A 41 -13.51 -20.91 -19.68
N PRO A 42 -13.75 -20.41 -20.92
CA PRO A 42 -14.16 -19.07 -21.29
C PRO A 42 -15.65 -18.78 -21.02
N LEU A 43 -16.09 -17.65 -21.50
CA LEU A 43 -17.29 -16.87 -21.21
C LEU A 43 -18.63 -17.59 -21.03
N ALA A 44 -18.91 -18.70 -21.71
CA ALA A 44 -20.19 -19.35 -21.65
C ALA A 44 -20.10 -20.70 -20.91
N ARG A 45 -21.04 -20.96 -20.00
CA ARG A 45 -21.10 -22.23 -19.24
C ARG A 45 -21.08 -23.46 -20.14
N GLU A 46 -21.72 -23.39 -21.29
CA GLU A 46 -21.75 -24.47 -22.29
C GLU A 46 -20.41 -24.68 -23.01
N GLN A 47 -19.55 -23.63 -23.07
CA GLN A 47 -18.23 -23.66 -23.67
C GLN A 47 -17.12 -23.65 -22.58
N CYS A 48 -17.51 -23.78 -21.32
CA CYS A 48 -16.58 -23.76 -20.22
C CYS A 48 -15.59 -24.92 -20.34
N ARG A 49 -14.28 -24.58 -20.35
CA ARG A 49 -13.19 -25.54 -20.33
C ARG A 49 -12.80 -25.88 -18.90
N VAL A 50 -12.73 -24.88 -18.04
CA VAL A 50 -12.48 -25.05 -16.61
C VAL A 50 -13.27 -24.04 -15.78
N SER A 51 -13.59 -24.46 -14.57
CA SER A 51 -14.20 -23.60 -13.54
C SER A 51 -13.21 -23.38 -12.43
N LEU A 52 -13.02 -22.13 -12.03
CA LEU A 52 -12.13 -21.72 -10.93
C LEU A 52 -12.97 -21.40 -9.71
N THR A 53 -12.76 -22.10 -8.61
CA THR A 53 -13.41 -21.81 -7.32
C THR A 53 -12.47 -21.02 -6.44
N PHE A 54 -12.99 -19.97 -5.80
CA PHE A 54 -12.22 -19.05 -4.98
C PHE A 54 -12.62 -19.09 -3.51
N GLU A 55 -11.61 -18.97 -2.63
CA GLU A 55 -11.79 -18.62 -1.24
C GLU A 55 -11.07 -17.28 -1.02
N GLY A 56 -11.83 -16.21 -0.91
CA GLY A 56 -11.29 -14.85 -0.97
C GLY A 56 -10.62 -14.58 -2.33
N ALA A 57 -9.31 -14.27 -2.32
CA ALA A 57 -8.52 -14.07 -3.55
C ALA A 57 -7.79 -15.33 -4.04
N LYS A 58 -7.85 -16.43 -3.29
CA LYS A 58 -7.12 -17.67 -3.58
C LYS A 58 -7.96 -18.62 -4.41
N ILE A 59 -7.36 -19.20 -5.46
CA ILE A 59 -7.95 -20.32 -6.19
C ILE A 59 -7.78 -21.58 -5.34
N VAL A 60 -8.89 -22.20 -4.93
CA VAL A 60 -8.91 -23.41 -4.09
C VAL A 60 -9.24 -24.68 -4.87
N ALA A 61 -9.90 -24.54 -6.01
CA ALA A 61 -10.15 -25.65 -6.92
C ALA A 61 -10.18 -25.18 -8.37
N ILE A 62 -9.78 -26.07 -9.26
CA ILE A 62 -9.95 -25.95 -10.72
C ILE A 62 -10.64 -27.23 -11.17
N GLU A 63 -11.83 -27.12 -11.71
CA GLU A 63 -12.63 -28.25 -12.14
C GLU A 63 -12.81 -28.26 -13.66
N PRO A 64 -12.82 -29.46 -14.31
CA PRO A 64 -13.05 -29.54 -15.73
C PRO A 64 -14.49 -29.11 -16.08
N GLY A 65 -14.61 -28.27 -17.10
CA GLY A 65 -15.91 -27.88 -17.68
C GLY A 65 -16.40 -28.80 -18.76
N LEU A 66 -17.53 -28.45 -19.39
CA LEU A 66 -18.14 -29.27 -20.43
C LEU A 66 -17.31 -29.42 -21.73
N ALA A 67 -16.48 -28.42 -22.02
CA ALA A 67 -15.58 -28.39 -23.18
C ALA A 67 -14.10 -28.63 -22.78
N PHE A 68 -13.88 -29.39 -21.71
CA PHE A 68 -12.54 -29.69 -21.21
C PHE A 68 -11.78 -30.61 -22.16
N ASP A 69 -10.53 -30.25 -22.46
CA ASP A 69 -9.57 -31.07 -23.21
C ASP A 69 -8.33 -31.31 -22.36
N ARG A 70 -8.02 -32.54 -22.05
CA ARG A 70 -6.89 -32.97 -21.22
C ARG A 70 -5.54 -32.62 -21.86
N GLN A 71 -5.39 -32.83 -23.17
CA GLN A 71 -4.11 -32.58 -23.85
C GLN A 71 -3.81 -31.08 -23.89
N GLU A 72 -4.83 -30.28 -24.15
CA GLU A 72 -4.70 -28.82 -24.10
C GLU A 72 -4.39 -28.33 -22.67
N TRP A 73 -5.05 -28.90 -21.66
CA TRP A 73 -4.78 -28.61 -20.27
C TRP A 73 -3.34 -28.90 -19.87
N ASP A 74 -2.81 -30.07 -20.23
CA ASP A 74 -1.42 -30.44 -19.92
C ASP A 74 -0.41 -29.51 -20.61
N ARG A 75 -0.69 -29.04 -21.82
CA ARG A 75 0.10 -28.01 -22.51
C ARG A 75 0.07 -26.70 -21.74
N ILE A 76 -1.11 -26.24 -21.33
CA ILE A 76 -1.29 -25.00 -20.54
C ILE A 76 -0.50 -25.10 -19.22
N CYS A 77 -0.59 -26.23 -18.53
CA CYS A 77 0.16 -26.45 -17.31
C CYS A 77 1.67 -26.35 -17.51
N ALA A 78 2.20 -26.96 -18.58
CA ALA A 78 3.63 -26.90 -18.90
C ALA A 78 4.08 -25.45 -19.21
N GLU A 79 3.26 -24.67 -19.89
CA GLU A 79 3.52 -23.25 -20.15
C GLU A 79 3.45 -22.40 -18.88
N ILE A 80 2.56 -22.70 -17.94
CA ILE A 80 2.47 -22.02 -16.64
C ILE A 80 3.71 -22.31 -15.77
N GLU A 81 4.16 -23.56 -15.71
CA GLU A 81 5.25 -23.99 -14.81
C GLU A 81 6.66 -23.52 -15.28
N GLY A 82 6.83 -23.22 -16.57
CA GLY A 82 8.12 -22.84 -17.14
C GLY A 82 8.51 -21.38 -16.95
N PRO A 83 7.77 -20.44 -17.51
CA PRO A 83 8.19 -19.03 -17.60
C PRO A 83 8.02 -18.22 -16.33
N ILE A 84 7.08 -18.57 -15.44
CA ILE A 84 6.63 -17.70 -14.34
C ILE A 84 7.64 -17.60 -13.22
N GLN A 85 8.31 -18.69 -12.92
CA GLN A 85 9.16 -18.76 -11.72
C GLN A 85 10.60 -18.29 -11.96
N LYS A 86 11.05 -18.20 -13.22
CA LYS A 86 12.48 -18.07 -13.55
C LYS A 86 12.83 -16.91 -14.50
N GLY A 87 11.92 -15.97 -14.70
CA GLY A 87 12.23 -14.80 -15.54
C GLY A 87 13.39 -13.98 -14.99
N PRO A 88 14.18 -13.31 -15.84
CA PRO A 88 15.27 -12.45 -15.41
C PRO A 88 14.73 -11.28 -14.58
N ARG A 89 15.54 -10.82 -13.62
CA ARG A 89 15.24 -9.57 -12.94
C ARG A 89 15.48 -8.42 -13.89
N LYS A 90 14.50 -7.54 -14.04
CA LYS A 90 14.56 -6.29 -14.81
C LYS A 90 14.19 -5.13 -13.92
N ILE A 91 14.23 -3.94 -14.47
CA ILE A 91 13.85 -2.71 -13.79
C ILE A 91 12.51 -2.22 -14.36
N GLY A 92 11.53 -2.10 -13.47
CA GLY A 92 10.27 -1.41 -13.75
C GLY A 92 10.44 0.10 -13.57
N ARG A 93 9.75 0.89 -14.39
CA ARG A 93 9.71 2.36 -14.32
C ARG A 93 8.28 2.82 -14.21
N GLU A 94 8.02 3.74 -13.30
CA GLU A 94 6.70 4.35 -13.11
C GLU A 94 6.80 5.80 -12.70
N PHE A 95 5.84 6.60 -13.11
CA PHE A 95 5.63 7.90 -12.52
C PHE A 95 5.08 7.76 -11.12
N SER A 96 5.66 8.54 -10.23
CA SER A 96 5.18 8.76 -8.88
C SER A 96 5.07 10.26 -8.63
N PHE A 97 4.36 10.63 -7.58
CA PHE A 97 4.10 12.02 -7.22
C PHE A 97 4.47 12.23 -5.77
N SER A 98 5.04 13.39 -5.47
CA SER A 98 5.44 13.76 -4.11
C SER A 98 4.90 15.13 -3.77
N THR A 99 4.55 15.34 -2.52
CA THR A 99 4.26 16.68 -1.98
C THR A 99 5.48 17.59 -2.00
N HIS A 100 6.69 17.01 -2.12
CA HIS A 100 7.94 17.74 -2.25
C HIS A 100 8.46 17.65 -3.67
N ARG A 101 9.06 18.74 -4.14
CA ARG A 101 9.70 18.75 -5.45
C ARG A 101 10.91 17.82 -5.46
N VAL A 102 11.04 17.01 -6.53
CA VAL A 102 12.16 16.11 -6.74
C VAL A 102 13.12 16.73 -7.73
N ASP A 103 14.14 17.44 -7.25
CA ASP A 103 15.11 18.20 -8.05
C ASP A 103 16.40 17.44 -8.33
N GLY A 104 16.50 16.22 -7.88
CA GLY A 104 17.69 15.42 -8.01
C GLY A 104 17.36 13.94 -8.02
N TRP A 105 18.41 13.12 -8.08
CA TRP A 105 18.30 11.68 -8.07
C TRP A 105 18.82 11.07 -6.77
N TRP A 106 18.31 9.89 -6.43
CA TRP A 106 18.83 9.03 -5.39
C TRP A 106 18.82 7.58 -5.86
N ARG A 107 19.84 6.81 -5.47
CA ARG A 107 19.96 5.39 -5.80
C ARG A 107 20.31 4.57 -4.59
N GLY A 108 19.53 3.53 -4.33
CA GLY A 108 19.87 2.47 -3.40
C GLY A 108 20.64 1.37 -4.13
N GLU A 109 21.92 1.26 -3.82
CA GLU A 109 22.80 0.30 -4.50
C GLU A 109 22.42 -1.16 -4.20
N ARG A 110 21.98 -1.43 -2.98
CA ARG A 110 21.61 -2.77 -2.54
C ARG A 110 20.17 -3.13 -2.91
N SER A 111 19.25 -2.22 -2.71
CA SER A 111 17.84 -2.39 -3.04
C SER A 111 17.57 -2.32 -4.54
N ARG A 112 18.46 -1.70 -5.30
CA ARG A 112 18.28 -1.38 -6.73
C ARG A 112 17.04 -0.53 -6.99
N VAL A 113 16.66 0.30 -6.04
CA VAL A 113 15.58 1.29 -6.18
C VAL A 113 16.20 2.65 -6.48
N GLN A 114 15.64 3.38 -7.44
CA GLN A 114 16.13 4.68 -7.84
C GLN A 114 15.00 5.68 -7.95
N ILE A 115 15.21 6.87 -7.40
CA ILE A 115 14.36 8.05 -7.56
C ILE A 115 15.08 8.96 -8.56
N LEU A 116 14.36 9.39 -9.58
CA LEU A 116 14.85 10.29 -10.61
C LEU A 116 13.95 11.53 -10.68
N PRO A 117 14.50 12.71 -11.01
CA PRO A 117 13.69 13.88 -11.30
C PRO A 117 12.77 13.59 -12.51
N PRO A 118 11.71 14.41 -12.71
CA PRO A 118 10.88 14.27 -13.89
C PRO A 118 11.71 14.45 -15.17
N PRO A 119 11.34 13.80 -16.28
CA PRO A 119 12.02 13.96 -17.54
C PRO A 119 12.07 15.43 -18.01
N GLU A 120 13.06 15.77 -18.80
CA GLU A 120 13.13 17.07 -19.45
C GLU A 120 11.86 17.34 -20.27
N GLY A 121 11.31 18.53 -20.15
CA GLY A 121 10.04 18.90 -20.80
C GLY A 121 8.77 18.48 -20.03
N ALA A 122 8.89 17.83 -18.90
CA ALA A 122 7.74 17.61 -18.03
C ALA A 122 7.10 18.94 -17.63
N PRO A 123 5.77 19.04 -17.64
CA PRO A 123 5.10 20.28 -17.27
C PRO A 123 5.40 20.65 -15.83
N LEU A 124 5.56 21.95 -15.57
CA LEU A 124 5.65 22.46 -14.21
C LEU A 124 4.31 22.22 -13.50
N THR A 125 4.40 21.80 -12.25
CA THR A 125 3.22 21.66 -11.41
C THR A 125 2.67 23.03 -11.02
N ASN A 126 1.35 23.16 -11.03
CA ASN A 126 0.68 24.33 -10.47
C ASN A 126 0.67 24.26 -8.94
N GLU A 127 0.43 25.41 -8.30
CA GLU A 127 0.19 25.43 -6.84
C GLU A 127 -0.96 24.46 -6.48
N GLY A 128 -0.70 23.61 -5.50
CA GLY A 128 -1.66 22.59 -5.06
C GLY A 128 -1.59 21.25 -5.79
N ALA A 129 -0.78 21.11 -6.85
CA ALA A 129 -0.52 19.82 -7.48
C ALA A 129 0.73 19.14 -6.90
N ASP A 130 0.68 17.80 -6.84
CA ASP A 130 1.86 17.02 -6.43
C ASP A 130 2.96 17.06 -7.50
N ASN A 131 4.21 17.00 -7.06
CA ASN A 131 5.37 17.06 -7.93
C ASN A 131 5.70 15.69 -8.51
N PRO A 132 5.83 15.56 -9.83
CA PRO A 132 6.15 14.28 -10.46
C PRO A 132 7.61 13.89 -10.27
N PHE A 133 7.86 12.59 -10.26
CA PHE A 133 9.18 12.00 -10.35
C PHE A 133 9.10 10.60 -10.95
N VAL A 134 10.22 10.02 -11.35
CA VAL A 134 10.29 8.65 -11.85
C VAL A 134 10.86 7.74 -10.77
N LEU A 135 10.15 6.65 -10.49
CA LEU A 135 10.61 5.58 -9.62
C LEU A 135 11.04 4.40 -10.49
N GLU A 136 12.27 3.94 -10.30
CA GLU A 136 12.82 2.73 -10.90
C GLU A 136 13.07 1.68 -9.82
N PHE A 137 12.72 0.42 -10.10
CA PHE A 137 12.76 -0.64 -9.10
C PHE A 137 12.84 -2.03 -9.72
N PRO A 138 13.43 -3.02 -9.02
CA PRO A 138 13.56 -4.36 -9.53
C PRO A 138 12.19 -5.05 -9.61
N ILE A 139 11.97 -5.72 -10.75
CA ILE A 139 10.81 -6.58 -10.98
C ILE A 139 11.27 -7.93 -11.52
N GLN A 140 10.46 -8.97 -11.30
CA GLN A 140 10.65 -10.23 -11.97
C GLN A 140 9.89 -10.21 -13.30
N ASP A 141 10.63 -10.26 -14.41
CA ASP A 141 10.03 -10.35 -15.73
C ASP A 141 9.45 -11.75 -15.95
N ALA A 142 8.26 -11.83 -16.49
CA ALA A 142 7.62 -13.10 -16.84
C ALA A 142 7.81 -13.49 -18.31
N GLY A 143 8.64 -12.74 -19.05
CA GLY A 143 8.82 -12.89 -20.49
C GLY A 143 7.80 -12.10 -21.31
N VAL A 144 7.99 -12.11 -22.62
CA VAL A 144 7.11 -11.43 -23.58
C VAL A 144 5.95 -12.36 -23.93
N TRP A 145 4.80 -12.12 -23.33
CA TRP A 145 3.56 -12.70 -23.82
C TRP A 145 2.98 -11.77 -24.89
N PRO A 146 2.61 -12.29 -26.06
CA PRO A 146 2.35 -11.46 -27.24
C PRO A 146 1.08 -10.62 -27.19
N THR A 147 0.26 -10.74 -26.19
CA THR A 147 -1.05 -10.11 -26.20
C THR A 147 -1.32 -9.35 -24.92
N THR A 148 -1.32 -8.03 -25.03
CA THR A 148 -2.12 -7.09 -24.27
C THR A 148 -1.45 -6.33 -23.13
N ASN A 149 -2.02 -5.15 -22.86
CA ASN A 149 -1.80 -4.23 -21.73
C ASN A 149 -1.92 -4.88 -20.32
N TYR A 150 -2.18 -6.18 -20.25
CA TYR A 150 -2.35 -6.98 -19.05
C TYR A 150 -1.25 -8.02 -18.85
N SER A 151 -0.09 -7.86 -19.48
CA SER A 151 1.02 -8.79 -19.28
C SER A 151 1.34 -8.92 -17.79
N ILE A 152 1.68 -10.11 -17.35
CA ILE A 152 2.06 -10.40 -15.96
C ILE A 152 3.18 -9.46 -15.50
N THR A 153 4.14 -9.18 -16.38
CA THR A 153 5.21 -8.20 -16.13
C THR A 153 4.66 -6.83 -15.77
N ASN A 154 3.63 -6.33 -16.48
CA ASN A 154 3.00 -5.04 -16.16
C ASN A 154 2.26 -5.08 -14.82
N GLN A 155 1.61 -6.18 -14.49
CA GLN A 155 0.95 -6.31 -13.18
C GLN A 155 1.95 -6.42 -12.04
N ARG A 156 3.03 -7.18 -12.20
CA ARG A 156 4.13 -7.24 -11.25
C ARG A 156 4.74 -5.85 -11.05
N ARG A 157 5.01 -5.13 -12.14
CA ARG A 157 5.51 -3.75 -12.09
C ARG A 157 4.56 -2.83 -11.29
N ARG A 158 3.27 -2.85 -11.58
CA ARG A 158 2.27 -2.04 -10.86
C ARG A 158 2.17 -2.41 -9.38
N ARG A 159 2.22 -3.69 -9.03
CA ARG A 159 2.22 -4.14 -7.63
C ARG A 159 3.45 -3.68 -6.88
N GLU A 160 4.63 -3.87 -7.45
CA GLU A 160 5.88 -3.41 -6.82
C GLU A 160 5.94 -1.90 -6.70
N HIS A 161 5.46 -1.17 -7.70
CA HIS A 161 5.29 0.29 -7.62
C HIS A 161 4.37 0.69 -6.46
N GLN A 162 3.23 0.03 -6.33
CA GLN A 162 2.29 0.31 -5.23
C GLN A 162 2.92 0.04 -3.86
N LYS A 163 3.56 -1.11 -3.68
CA LYS A 163 4.25 -1.47 -2.43
C LYS A 163 5.34 -0.46 -2.08
N LEU A 164 6.18 -0.10 -3.05
CA LEU A 164 7.24 0.89 -2.84
C LEU A 164 6.67 2.28 -2.53
N THR A 165 5.61 2.70 -3.20
CA THR A 165 4.95 3.99 -2.89
C THR A 165 4.44 4.01 -1.46
N LEU A 166 3.82 2.92 -0.98
CA LEU A 166 3.36 2.80 0.40
C LEU A 166 4.54 2.79 1.39
N LEU A 167 5.61 2.07 1.07
CA LEU A 167 6.84 2.05 1.87
C LEU A 167 7.49 3.43 1.94
N LEU A 168 7.62 4.13 0.82
CA LEU A 168 8.18 5.48 0.77
C LEU A 168 7.33 6.48 1.57
N ASN A 169 6.00 6.36 1.57
CA ASN A 169 5.12 7.18 2.42
C ASN A 169 5.40 6.99 3.92
N LEU A 170 5.88 5.83 4.30
CA LEU A 170 6.27 5.54 5.67
C LEU A 170 7.68 6.04 5.97
N LEU A 171 8.63 5.87 5.04
CA LEU A 171 10.05 6.16 5.24
C LEU A 171 10.39 7.65 4.99
N LEU A 172 9.70 8.31 4.08
CA LEU A 172 9.99 9.70 3.73
C LEU A 172 9.08 10.68 4.48
N ILE A 173 9.58 11.88 4.77
CA ILE A 173 8.78 12.99 5.36
C ILE A 173 7.89 13.59 4.29
N GLY A 174 7.95 13.38 3.09
CA GLY A 174 6.97 13.76 2.07
C GLY A 174 5.94 12.65 1.87
N THR A 175 4.80 13.00 1.35
CA THR A 175 3.83 12.04 0.88
C THR A 175 4.14 11.69 -0.56
N THR A 176 4.29 10.40 -0.87
CA THR A 176 4.39 9.92 -2.24
C THR A 176 3.04 9.34 -2.68
N LYS A 177 2.69 9.55 -3.94
CA LYS A 177 1.44 9.07 -4.51
C LYS A 177 1.74 8.43 -5.86
N PHE A 178 0.92 7.50 -6.28
CA PHE A 178 0.94 6.99 -7.65
C PHE A 178 -0.21 7.60 -8.45
N LEU A 179 0.00 7.74 -9.74
CA LEU A 179 -1.05 8.21 -10.65
C LEU A 179 -2.20 7.19 -10.62
N ARG A 180 -3.39 7.64 -10.24
CA ARG A 180 -4.59 6.85 -10.41
C ARG A 180 -5.00 6.87 -11.88
N GLU A 181 -5.67 5.82 -12.33
CA GLU A 181 -6.17 5.68 -13.71
C GLU A 181 -7.08 6.83 -14.16
N ARG A 182 -7.59 7.62 -13.22
CA ARG A 182 -8.39 8.82 -13.49
C ARG A 182 -7.72 10.03 -12.89
N PRO A 183 -7.26 10.98 -13.70
CA PRO A 183 -6.75 12.26 -13.20
C PRO A 183 -7.87 12.95 -12.40
N ARG A 184 -7.51 13.49 -11.25
CA ARG A 184 -8.42 14.36 -10.49
C ARG A 184 -8.41 15.74 -11.12
N HIS A 185 -9.59 16.25 -11.41
CA HIS A 185 -9.79 17.61 -11.86
C HIS A 185 -10.61 18.36 -10.83
N PHE A 186 -10.20 19.55 -10.51
CA PHE A 186 -10.95 20.41 -9.59
C PHE A 186 -10.75 21.90 -9.95
N TRP A 187 -11.68 22.72 -9.51
CA TRP A 187 -11.55 24.17 -9.58
C TRP A 187 -10.89 24.65 -8.28
N ALA A 188 -9.80 25.39 -8.40
CA ALA A 188 -9.13 26.00 -7.27
C ALA A 188 -9.23 27.53 -7.35
N ASN A 189 -9.49 28.17 -6.21
CA ASN A 189 -9.28 29.60 -6.08
C ASN A 189 -7.80 29.84 -5.85
N VAL A 190 -7.12 30.40 -6.83
CA VAL A 190 -5.66 30.63 -6.78
C VAL A 190 -5.29 32.04 -6.30
N ARG A 191 -6.29 32.91 -6.06
CA ARG A 191 -6.10 34.23 -5.46
C ARG A 191 -7.08 34.41 -4.33
N PHE A 192 -6.55 34.77 -3.16
CA PHE A 192 -7.33 35.15 -1.99
C PHE A 192 -7.37 36.67 -1.92
N GLY A 193 -8.52 37.27 -2.05
CA GLY A 193 -8.70 38.71 -2.00
C GLY A 193 -9.99 39.20 -2.65
N ALA A 194 -10.06 40.51 -2.95
CA ALA A 194 -11.25 41.16 -3.47
C ALA A 194 -11.67 40.65 -4.88
N GLU A 195 -10.72 40.14 -5.64
CA GLU A 195 -10.96 39.56 -6.97
C GLU A 195 -10.45 38.11 -6.99
N PRO A 196 -11.30 37.12 -6.63
CA PRO A 196 -10.94 35.72 -6.67
C PRO A 196 -10.70 35.27 -8.11
N GLU A 197 -9.60 34.54 -8.34
CA GLU A 197 -9.30 33.92 -9.60
C GLU A 197 -9.46 32.39 -9.45
N PHE A 198 -10.39 31.81 -10.21
CA PHE A 198 -10.61 30.37 -10.25
C PHE A 198 -9.93 29.76 -11.45
N LYS A 199 -9.09 28.77 -11.23
CA LYS A 199 -8.44 27.98 -12.27
C LYS A 199 -8.87 26.53 -12.21
N TRP A 200 -9.03 25.93 -13.39
CA TRP A 200 -9.15 24.50 -13.51
C TRP A 200 -7.79 23.88 -13.26
N VAL A 201 -7.66 23.11 -12.19
CA VAL A 201 -6.44 22.40 -11.84
C VAL A 201 -6.61 20.94 -12.20
N GLN A 202 -5.76 20.48 -13.09
CA GLN A 202 -5.59 19.06 -13.37
C GLN A 202 -4.49 18.52 -12.49
N GLU A 203 -4.78 17.52 -11.66
CA GLU A 203 -3.75 16.77 -10.99
C GLU A 203 -2.94 16.06 -12.07
N PHE A 204 -1.71 16.38 -12.17
CA PHE A 204 -0.70 16.07 -13.17
C PHE A 204 -1.07 14.99 -14.20
N TYR A 205 -0.81 15.27 -15.45
CA TYR A 205 -0.80 14.30 -16.55
C TYR A 205 0.48 14.44 -17.38
N PHE A 206 1.30 13.39 -17.42
CA PHE A 206 2.43 13.26 -18.33
C PHE A 206 2.40 11.86 -18.94
N ALA A 207 2.28 11.81 -20.27
CA ALA A 207 1.88 10.58 -20.93
C ALA A 207 3.05 9.61 -21.19
N ASP A 208 4.31 10.04 -21.19
CA ASP A 208 5.40 9.24 -21.71
C ASP A 208 6.67 9.32 -20.84
N ILE A 209 7.06 8.18 -20.27
CA ILE A 209 8.39 7.95 -19.68
C ILE A 209 9.25 7.06 -20.56
N GLY A 210 8.84 6.80 -21.79
CA GLY A 210 9.49 5.83 -22.68
C GLY A 210 9.26 4.39 -22.25
N GLN A 211 10.31 3.56 -22.31
CA GLN A 211 10.17 2.15 -21.91
C GLN A 211 9.89 2.02 -20.41
N VAL A 212 8.79 1.33 -20.07
CA VAL A 212 8.37 1.09 -18.68
C VAL A 212 9.05 -0.12 -18.03
N VAL A 213 9.76 -0.93 -18.82
CA VAL A 213 10.59 -2.06 -18.37
C VAL A 213 11.92 -1.98 -19.11
N ILE A 214 13.01 -1.89 -18.35
CA ILE A 214 14.38 -1.76 -18.84
C ILE A 214 15.29 -2.82 -18.21
N GLN A 215 16.47 -3.04 -18.77
CA GLN A 215 17.39 -4.08 -18.28
C GLN A 215 18.06 -3.70 -16.96
N ASP A 216 18.52 -2.46 -16.85
CA ASP A 216 19.22 -1.93 -15.68
C ASP A 216 18.73 -0.53 -15.33
N LEU A 217 19.09 -0.06 -14.13
CA LEU A 217 18.80 1.30 -13.69
C LEU A 217 19.36 2.32 -14.69
N SER A 218 18.56 3.33 -14.99
CA SER A 218 18.97 4.42 -15.87
C SER A 218 20.18 5.16 -15.31
N ALA A 219 21.05 5.67 -16.18
CA ALA A 219 22.08 6.60 -15.74
C ALA A 219 21.44 7.83 -15.11
N PRO A 220 21.81 8.20 -13.89
CA PRO A 220 21.22 9.37 -13.23
C PRO A 220 21.69 10.65 -13.93
N VAL A 221 20.78 11.62 -14.04
CA VAL A 221 21.05 12.93 -14.63
C VAL A 221 20.83 14.02 -13.58
N GLY A 222 21.69 15.01 -13.53
CA GLY A 222 21.59 16.12 -12.60
C GLY A 222 22.29 15.86 -11.27
N LYS A 223 21.88 16.60 -10.24
CA LYS A 223 22.45 16.52 -8.89
C LYS A 223 21.85 15.37 -8.08
N GLU A 224 22.61 14.90 -7.11
CA GLU A 224 22.10 13.94 -6.12
C GLU A 224 21.16 14.65 -5.13
N LEU A 225 20.15 13.93 -4.62
CA LEU A 225 19.30 14.42 -3.54
C LEU A 225 20.12 14.59 -2.25
N GLU A 226 19.77 15.56 -1.46
CA GLU A 226 20.37 15.77 -0.14
C GLU A 226 20.07 14.57 0.76
N VAL A 227 21.14 13.92 1.25
CA VAL A 227 21.06 12.82 2.22
C VAL A 227 21.29 13.38 3.61
N LEU A 228 20.39 13.12 4.53
CA LEU A 228 20.50 13.51 5.92
C LEU A 228 20.69 12.28 6.81
N THR A 229 21.41 12.43 7.91
CA THR A 229 21.41 11.35 8.92
C THR A 229 19.98 11.10 9.37
N SER A 230 19.63 9.84 9.57
CA SER A 230 18.28 9.43 10.01
C SER A 230 17.86 10.16 11.28
N ALA A 231 18.81 10.40 12.21
CA ALA A 231 18.56 11.15 13.43
C ALA A 231 18.14 12.60 13.16
N SER A 232 18.74 13.26 12.17
CA SER A 232 18.38 14.63 11.76
C SER A 232 17.12 14.65 10.92
N TYR A 233 17.01 13.69 9.98
CA TYR A 233 15.88 13.61 9.06
C TYR A 233 14.55 13.47 9.79
N TYR A 234 14.47 12.59 10.78
CA TYR A 234 13.24 12.30 11.49
C TYR A 234 12.95 13.19 12.71
N LYS A 235 13.90 14.04 13.12
CA LYS A 235 13.67 15.08 14.14
C LYS A 235 12.94 16.30 13.57
N GLY A 236 13.01 16.50 12.25
CA GLY A 236 12.35 17.63 11.60
C GLY A 236 10.83 17.51 11.73
N VAL A 237 10.20 18.59 12.13
CA VAL A 237 8.76 18.78 11.94
C VAL A 237 8.50 18.62 10.45
N ILE A 238 7.41 17.94 10.08
CA ILE A 238 6.97 17.74 8.70
C ILE A 238 7.14 19.07 7.96
N GLY A 239 8.22 19.12 7.17
CA GLY A 239 8.69 20.40 6.67
C GLY A 239 7.85 20.88 5.50
N LEU A 240 7.06 21.85 5.77
CA LEU A 240 6.56 22.80 4.79
C LEU A 240 7.62 23.89 4.52
N ASP A 241 8.91 23.53 4.58
CA ASP A 241 10.01 24.50 4.44
C ASP A 241 10.31 24.88 2.98
N GLY A 242 9.46 24.47 2.03
CA GLY A 242 9.64 24.78 0.60
C GLY A 242 10.86 24.13 -0.05
N ARG A 243 11.62 23.32 0.70
CA ARG A 243 12.77 22.60 0.17
C ARG A 243 12.34 21.38 -0.61
N GLY A 244 13.18 20.97 -1.57
CA GLY A 244 12.97 19.75 -2.34
C GLY A 244 13.00 18.48 -1.47
N LEU A 245 12.68 17.35 -2.08
CA LEU A 245 12.75 16.05 -1.43
C LEU A 245 14.18 15.79 -0.94
N ARG A 246 14.27 15.34 0.30
CA ARG A 246 15.49 14.83 0.95
C ARG A 246 15.29 13.42 1.37
N VAL A 247 16.33 12.67 1.57
CA VAL A 247 16.27 11.25 1.95
C VAL A 247 17.10 10.97 3.20
N PRO A 248 16.68 10.02 4.05
CA PRO A 248 17.51 9.58 5.17
C PRO A 248 18.65 8.67 4.69
N ASP A 249 19.76 8.68 5.41
CA ASP A 249 20.94 7.87 5.11
C ASP A 249 20.69 6.34 5.23
N ASP A 250 19.67 5.92 5.98
CA ASP A 250 19.27 4.52 6.12
C ASP A 250 18.17 4.07 5.14
N LEU A 251 17.86 4.88 4.11
CA LEU A 251 16.76 4.56 3.19
C LEU A 251 17.00 3.25 2.43
N ASP A 252 18.19 3.08 1.86
CA ASP A 252 18.55 1.85 1.10
C ASP A 252 18.47 0.60 2.00
N GLU A 253 19.01 0.70 3.21
CA GLU A 253 18.94 -0.39 4.19
C GLU A 253 17.50 -0.72 4.57
N SER A 254 16.66 0.28 4.79
CA SER A 254 15.25 0.11 5.13
C SER A 254 14.47 -0.57 3.99
N ILE A 255 14.72 -0.20 2.75
CA ILE A 255 14.13 -0.87 1.59
C ILE A 255 14.62 -2.32 1.48
N CYS A 256 15.93 -2.58 1.67
CA CYS A 256 16.46 -3.94 1.66
C CYS A 256 15.84 -4.82 2.76
N ARG A 257 15.65 -4.29 3.96
CA ARG A 257 14.99 -5.01 5.05
C ARG A 257 13.56 -5.38 4.67
N TYR A 258 12.80 -4.44 4.11
CA TYR A 258 11.46 -4.71 3.62
C TYR A 258 11.44 -5.81 2.54
N GLN A 259 12.33 -5.72 1.55
CA GLN A 259 12.44 -6.71 0.47
C GLN A 259 12.85 -8.10 0.97
N SER A 260 13.54 -8.19 2.11
CA SER A 260 13.99 -9.45 2.70
C SER A 260 12.99 -10.06 3.70
N LEU A 261 11.88 -9.38 3.99
CA LEU A 261 10.86 -9.92 4.89
C LEU A 261 10.25 -11.22 4.33
N PRO A 262 10.00 -12.21 5.19
CA PRO A 262 9.12 -13.32 4.84
C PRO A 262 7.74 -12.82 4.36
N ALA A 263 7.13 -13.51 3.40
CA ALA A 263 5.89 -13.06 2.75
C ALA A 263 4.77 -12.70 3.75
N ALA A 264 4.61 -13.47 4.83
CA ALA A 264 3.62 -13.21 5.87
C ALA A 264 3.88 -11.88 6.60
N LEU A 265 5.13 -11.59 6.94
CA LEU A 265 5.53 -10.35 7.60
C LEU A 265 5.47 -9.16 6.63
N GLN A 266 5.85 -9.37 5.36
CA GLN A 266 5.69 -8.35 4.32
C GLN A 266 4.22 -7.96 4.16
N ALA A 267 3.30 -8.94 4.12
CA ALA A 267 1.87 -8.68 4.03
C ALA A 267 1.32 -7.91 5.26
N LYS A 268 1.84 -8.17 6.47
CA LYS A 268 1.51 -7.37 7.66
C LYS A 268 1.98 -5.92 7.50
N PHE A 269 3.21 -5.75 7.05
CA PHE A 269 3.78 -4.43 6.83
C PHE A 269 3.05 -3.65 5.74
N ASP A 270 2.70 -4.31 4.62
CA ASP A 270 1.93 -3.71 3.52
C ASP A 270 0.57 -3.20 4.00
N ARG A 271 -0.13 -3.96 4.86
CA ARG A 271 -1.39 -3.50 5.47
C ARG A 271 -1.20 -2.27 6.35
N ALA A 272 -0.15 -2.24 7.17
CA ALA A 272 0.17 -1.09 8.00
C ALA A 272 0.51 0.16 7.16
N ALA A 273 1.34 0.00 6.15
CA ALA A 273 1.72 1.07 5.23
C ALA A 273 0.51 1.59 4.44
N TYR A 274 -0.41 0.69 4.05
CA TYR A 274 -1.68 1.07 3.42
C TYR A 274 -2.53 1.95 4.35
N TRP A 275 -2.76 1.51 5.59
CA TRP A 275 -3.56 2.28 6.54
C TRP A 275 -2.92 3.62 6.90
N LEU A 276 -1.58 3.67 7.01
CA LEU A 276 -0.87 4.92 7.21
C LEU A 276 -1.06 5.88 6.01
N SER A 277 -0.98 5.36 4.79
CA SER A 277 -1.23 6.15 3.58
C SER A 277 -2.67 6.63 3.49
N MET A 278 -3.64 5.82 3.94
CA MET A 278 -5.04 6.23 4.05
C MET A 278 -5.22 7.35 5.07
N ALA A 279 -4.56 7.27 6.23
CA ALA A 279 -4.61 8.33 7.23
C ALA A 279 -4.14 9.67 6.67
N LEU A 280 -3.04 9.68 5.91
CA LEU A 280 -2.53 10.89 5.26
C LEU A 280 -3.51 11.49 4.23
N ARG A 281 -4.22 10.63 3.49
CA ARG A 281 -5.20 11.09 2.49
C ARG A 281 -6.47 11.64 3.12
N GLN A 282 -6.88 11.05 4.23
CA GLN A 282 -8.11 11.41 4.92
C GLN A 282 -7.96 12.62 5.83
N TRP A 283 -6.72 13.06 6.07
CA TRP A 283 -6.43 14.18 6.97
C TRP A 283 -7.21 15.45 6.64
N GLU A 284 -7.34 15.77 5.37
CA GLU A 284 -8.04 16.97 4.89
C GLU A 284 -9.56 16.79 4.82
N ASP A 285 -10.03 15.55 4.66
CA ASP A 285 -11.46 15.23 4.50
C ASP A 285 -12.14 14.90 5.83
N SER A 286 -11.46 14.14 6.70
CA SER A 286 -11.99 13.71 8.00
C SER A 286 -10.85 13.33 8.95
N MET A 287 -10.72 14.07 10.01
CA MET A 287 -9.73 13.80 11.06
C MET A 287 -10.05 12.49 11.82
N SER A 288 -11.33 12.20 12.03
CA SER A 288 -11.78 10.94 12.65
C SER A 288 -11.37 9.72 11.82
N ALA A 289 -11.58 9.78 10.50
CA ALA A 289 -11.20 8.71 9.59
C ALA A 289 -9.67 8.55 9.52
N SER A 290 -8.93 9.66 9.46
CA SER A 290 -7.46 9.67 9.54
C SER A 290 -6.98 9.00 10.82
N TYR A 291 -7.56 9.38 11.96
CA TYR A 291 -7.20 8.83 13.26
C TYR A 291 -7.47 7.32 13.37
N ALA A 292 -8.65 6.87 12.95
CA ALA A 292 -9.01 5.46 12.93
C ALA A 292 -8.03 4.65 12.05
N SER A 293 -7.63 5.20 10.90
CA SER A 293 -6.67 4.59 10.00
C SER A 293 -5.28 4.45 10.64
N LEU A 294 -4.81 5.45 11.42
CA LEU A 294 -3.55 5.35 12.16
C LEU A 294 -3.56 4.20 13.18
N VAL A 295 -4.65 4.04 13.92
CA VAL A 295 -4.77 2.92 14.87
C VAL A 295 -4.81 1.58 14.13
N SER A 296 -5.53 1.49 13.01
CA SER A 296 -5.56 0.30 12.17
C SER A 296 -4.18 -0.07 11.63
N ALA A 297 -3.33 0.93 11.32
CA ALA A 297 -1.94 0.70 10.95
C ALA A 297 -1.13 0.03 12.08
N ALA A 298 -1.33 0.46 13.33
CA ALA A 298 -0.71 -0.16 14.49
C ALA A 298 -1.21 -1.59 14.72
N GLU A 299 -2.53 -1.79 14.63
CA GLU A 299 -3.16 -3.11 14.78
C GLU A 299 -2.64 -4.11 13.73
N ALA A 300 -2.39 -3.67 12.50
CA ALA A 300 -1.85 -4.51 11.42
C ALA A 300 -0.46 -5.09 11.73
N LEU A 301 0.37 -4.40 12.53
CA LEU A 301 1.71 -4.85 12.95
C LEU A 301 1.72 -5.55 14.29
N THR A 302 0.61 -5.54 15.00
CA THR A 302 0.51 -6.19 16.31
C THR A 302 0.49 -7.71 16.13
N PRO A 303 1.20 -8.49 16.96
CA PRO A 303 1.12 -9.94 16.92
C PRO A 303 -0.31 -10.44 17.11
N GLU A 304 -0.66 -11.47 16.35
CA GLU A 304 -1.98 -12.13 16.46
C GLU A 304 -2.06 -13.03 17.70
N ASP A 305 -0.89 -13.45 18.20
CA ASP A 305 -0.77 -14.36 19.32
C ASP A 305 -1.31 -13.74 20.61
N GLY A 306 -2.30 -14.37 21.17
CA GLY A 306 -2.90 -14.04 22.45
C GLY A 306 -3.40 -15.32 23.12
N THR A 307 -3.24 -15.41 24.43
CA THR A 307 -3.95 -16.43 25.19
C THR A 307 -5.42 -15.99 25.31
N THR A 308 -6.33 -16.93 25.09
CA THR A 308 -7.74 -16.67 25.33
C THR A 308 -8.07 -17.00 26.79
N HIS A 309 -8.81 -16.11 27.44
CA HIS A 309 -9.35 -16.34 28.78
C HIS A 309 -10.87 -16.43 28.72
N SER A 310 -11.43 -17.47 29.27
CA SER A 310 -12.88 -17.64 29.36
C SER A 310 -13.41 -16.96 30.61
N VAL A 311 -14.32 -16.02 30.43
CA VAL A 311 -14.98 -15.30 31.52
C VAL A 311 -16.48 -15.57 31.47
N TYR A 312 -17.06 -15.99 32.60
CA TYR A 312 -18.50 -16.17 32.72
C TYR A 312 -19.19 -14.81 32.72
N CYS A 313 -20.09 -14.59 31.76
CA CYS A 313 -20.90 -13.39 31.69
C CYS A 313 -22.19 -13.54 32.55
N ASN A 314 -22.30 -12.72 33.57
CA ASN A 314 -23.49 -12.78 34.46
C ASN A 314 -24.79 -12.31 33.78
N GLU A 315 -24.71 -11.54 32.70
CA GLU A 315 -25.88 -11.03 31.98
C GLU A 315 -26.44 -12.08 31.00
N CYS A 316 -25.59 -12.66 30.13
CA CYS A 316 -26.04 -13.68 29.19
C CYS A 316 -25.93 -15.13 29.74
N LYS A 317 -25.34 -15.32 30.92
CA LYS A 317 -25.14 -16.62 31.59
C LYS A 317 -24.33 -17.62 30.77
N GLU A 318 -23.45 -17.14 29.91
CA GLU A 318 -22.58 -17.92 29.04
C GLU A 318 -21.13 -17.61 29.31
N ASN A 319 -20.24 -18.59 29.04
CA ASN A 319 -18.81 -18.36 29.00
C ASN A 319 -18.43 -17.64 27.70
N ARG A 320 -17.84 -16.46 27.83
CA ARG A 320 -17.27 -15.70 26.71
C ARG A 320 -15.76 -15.75 26.74
N THR A 321 -15.18 -15.99 25.59
CA THR A 321 -13.73 -16.03 25.43
C THR A 321 -13.22 -14.63 25.07
N HIS A 322 -12.25 -14.14 25.82
CA HIS A 322 -11.59 -12.86 25.59
C HIS A 322 -10.11 -13.07 25.37
N ASP A 323 -9.52 -12.29 24.45
CA ASP A 323 -8.09 -12.25 24.25
C ASP A 323 -7.37 -11.57 25.42
N VAL A 324 -6.21 -12.10 25.81
CA VAL A 324 -5.36 -11.50 26.84
C VAL A 324 -3.92 -11.38 26.27
N PRO A 325 -3.41 -10.15 26.15
CA PRO A 325 -4.07 -8.87 26.43
C PRO A 325 -5.12 -8.55 25.37
N GLY A 326 -6.21 -7.88 25.78
CA GLY A 326 -7.22 -7.37 24.85
C GLY A 326 -6.64 -6.29 23.92
N ALA A 327 -7.43 -5.85 22.93
CA ALA A 327 -6.97 -4.96 21.87
C ALA A 327 -6.25 -3.68 22.36
N THR A 328 -6.76 -3.03 23.43
CA THR A 328 -6.07 -1.88 24.06
C THR A 328 -4.69 -2.27 24.63
N GLY A 329 -4.59 -3.45 25.21
CA GLY A 329 -3.33 -3.97 25.76
C GLY A 329 -2.32 -4.25 24.65
N LYS A 330 -2.76 -4.91 23.59
CA LYS A 330 -1.93 -5.18 22.38
C LYS A 330 -1.41 -3.89 21.77
N PHE A 331 -2.27 -2.88 21.57
CA PHE A 331 -1.89 -1.56 21.05
C PHE A 331 -0.82 -0.88 21.93
N ARG A 332 -0.99 -0.88 23.25
CA ARG A 332 0.01 -0.31 24.17
C ARG A 332 1.33 -1.05 24.10
N SER A 333 1.31 -2.38 24.17
CA SER A 333 2.52 -3.21 24.11
C SER A 333 3.29 -3.01 22.80
N PHE A 334 2.59 -2.83 21.68
CA PHE A 334 3.22 -2.51 20.40
C PHE A 334 4.04 -1.22 20.50
N PHE A 335 3.47 -0.13 21.00
CA PHE A 335 4.21 1.12 21.14
C PHE A 335 5.24 1.08 22.27
N GLU A 336 5.03 0.32 23.34
CA GLU A 336 6.04 0.10 24.38
C GLU A 336 7.27 -0.61 23.83
N LYS A 337 7.09 -1.56 22.91
CA LYS A 337 8.21 -2.25 22.23
C LYS A 337 8.94 -1.34 21.25
N TYR A 338 8.20 -0.66 20.36
CA TYR A 338 8.79 0.00 19.20
C TYR A 338 9.03 1.51 19.34
N THR A 339 8.40 2.15 20.32
CA THR A 339 8.59 3.56 20.69
C THR A 339 8.55 3.68 22.22
N PRO A 340 9.52 3.10 22.94
CA PRO A 340 9.47 3.08 24.41
C PRO A 340 9.51 4.51 24.96
N ASP A 341 8.46 4.88 25.69
CA ASP A 341 8.38 6.13 26.47
C ASP A 341 7.39 5.89 27.62
N PRO A 342 7.91 5.77 28.86
CA PRO A 342 7.08 5.55 30.04
C PRO A 342 6.06 6.66 30.29
N GLY A 343 6.34 7.91 29.91
CA GLY A 343 5.47 9.07 30.08
C GLY A 343 4.20 9.02 29.21
N LEU A 344 4.22 8.21 28.15
CA LEU A 344 3.11 8.14 27.19
C LEU A 344 2.11 7.02 27.46
N LYS A 345 2.26 6.21 28.51
CA LYS A 345 1.41 5.03 28.77
C LYS A 345 -0.08 5.39 28.90
N GLU A 346 -0.40 6.39 29.70
CA GLU A 346 -1.79 6.86 29.89
C GLU A 346 -2.32 7.49 28.59
N ARG A 347 -1.52 8.30 27.91
CA ARG A 347 -1.90 8.96 26.66
C ARG A 347 -2.18 7.95 25.56
N ARG A 348 -1.42 6.87 25.45
CA ARG A 348 -1.66 5.75 24.51
C ARG A 348 -2.99 5.03 24.78
N SER A 349 -3.38 4.90 26.06
CA SER A 349 -4.70 4.32 26.42
C SER A 349 -5.84 5.24 25.99
N LYS A 350 -5.69 6.56 26.16
CA LYS A 350 -6.64 7.56 25.67
C LYS A 350 -6.74 7.55 24.14
N MET A 351 -5.62 7.40 23.45
CA MET A 351 -5.57 7.27 21.98
C MET A 351 -6.41 6.09 21.50
N TYR A 352 -6.24 4.92 22.12
CA TYR A 352 -7.03 3.74 21.74
C TYR A 352 -8.50 3.90 22.08
N GLY A 353 -8.82 4.50 23.24
CA GLY A 353 -10.19 4.77 23.67
C GLY A 353 -10.95 5.68 22.70
N LEU A 354 -10.29 6.71 22.17
CA LEU A 354 -10.87 7.61 21.16
C LEU A 354 -11.21 6.86 19.87
N ARG A 355 -10.29 6.03 19.36
CA ARG A 355 -10.54 5.17 18.17
C ARG A 355 -11.77 4.29 18.39
N SER A 356 -11.89 3.68 19.56
CA SER A 356 -13.03 2.81 19.86
C SER A 356 -14.35 3.58 19.75
N LYS A 357 -14.43 4.78 20.32
CA LYS A 357 -15.61 5.64 20.21
C LYS A 357 -15.95 6.01 18.77
N ILE A 358 -14.93 6.39 17.98
CA ILE A 358 -15.10 6.76 16.57
C ILE A 358 -15.65 5.58 15.76
N LEU A 359 -15.05 4.40 15.87
CA LEU A 359 -15.45 3.23 15.08
C LEU A 359 -16.80 2.62 15.52
N HIS A 360 -17.18 2.80 16.78
CA HIS A 360 -18.51 2.41 17.26
C HIS A 360 -19.59 3.47 16.98
N GLY A 361 -19.21 4.59 16.33
CA GLY A 361 -20.14 5.65 15.96
C GLY A 361 -20.67 6.45 17.16
N SER A 362 -20.04 6.32 18.34
CA SER A 362 -20.48 7.04 19.54
C SER A 362 -19.85 8.42 19.65
N ASP A 363 -18.83 8.73 18.86
CA ASP A 363 -18.15 10.02 18.85
C ASP A 363 -17.50 10.31 17.49
N LEU A 364 -17.27 11.59 17.21
CA LEU A 364 -16.45 12.08 16.09
C LEU A 364 -15.54 13.16 16.63
N MET A 365 -14.38 13.34 16.00
CA MET A 365 -13.50 14.47 16.33
C MET A 365 -14.21 15.79 16.00
N GLN A 366 -13.96 16.81 16.80
CA GLN A 366 -14.70 18.08 16.74
C GLN A 366 -14.56 18.79 15.37
N LEU A 367 -13.44 18.65 14.71
CA LEU A 367 -13.25 19.16 13.34
C LEU A 367 -14.30 18.58 12.38
N ASP A 368 -14.58 17.28 12.49
CA ASP A 368 -15.57 16.61 11.62
C ASP A 368 -17.01 16.97 11.99
N GLN A 369 -17.24 17.44 13.22
CA GLN A 369 -18.54 17.91 13.67
C GLN A 369 -18.83 19.37 13.31
N GLY A 370 -17.91 20.04 12.62
CA GLY A 370 -18.04 21.46 12.28
C GLY A 370 -18.01 22.40 13.50
N ARG A 371 -17.57 21.91 14.67
CA ARG A 371 -17.53 22.67 15.93
C ARG A 371 -16.20 23.38 16.19
N ALA A 372 -15.22 23.17 15.32
CA ALA A 372 -13.92 23.79 15.45
C ALA A 372 -13.94 25.23 14.94
N ILE A 373 -14.41 26.15 15.76
CA ILE A 373 -14.40 27.59 15.48
C ILE A 373 -13.32 28.24 16.35
N GLY A 374 -12.32 28.84 15.70
CA GLY A 374 -11.24 29.57 16.39
C GLY A 374 -10.23 28.64 17.10
N TRP A 375 -9.66 29.15 18.18
CA TRP A 375 -8.65 28.47 19.00
C TRP A 375 -9.29 27.70 20.16
N ASP A 376 -10.22 26.81 19.85
CA ASP A 376 -10.86 25.98 20.88
C ASP A 376 -9.91 24.87 21.36
N PRO A 377 -9.56 24.84 22.66
CA PRO A 377 -8.66 23.84 23.23
C PRO A 377 -9.02 22.38 22.94
N PRO A 378 -10.27 21.93 22.95
CA PRO A 378 -10.60 20.56 22.70
C PRO A 378 -10.19 20.07 21.29
N TRP A 379 -10.52 20.82 20.24
CA TRP A 379 -10.15 20.38 18.88
C TRP A 379 -8.65 20.47 18.62
N TRP A 380 -7.97 21.42 19.25
CA TRP A 380 -6.52 21.51 19.19
C TRP A 380 -5.86 20.28 19.81
N ASN A 381 -6.33 19.83 20.98
CA ASN A 381 -5.85 18.61 21.63
C ASN A 381 -6.07 17.37 20.77
N GLU A 382 -7.18 17.27 20.06
CA GLU A 382 -7.47 16.17 19.15
C GLU A 382 -6.52 16.17 17.95
N ARG A 383 -6.25 17.35 17.38
CA ARG A 383 -5.28 17.53 16.30
C ARG A 383 -3.86 17.17 16.76
N GLU A 384 -3.46 17.61 17.93
CA GLU A 384 -2.17 17.21 18.52
C GLU A 384 -2.08 15.70 18.71
N MET A 385 -3.13 15.07 19.21
CA MET A 385 -3.18 13.63 19.42
C MET A 385 -3.07 12.85 18.10
N ASN A 386 -3.71 13.33 17.04
CA ASN A 386 -3.58 12.73 15.70
C ASN A 386 -2.14 12.88 15.19
N THR A 387 -1.57 14.07 15.26
CA THR A 387 -0.18 14.35 14.82
C THR A 387 0.83 13.51 15.60
N GLU A 388 0.66 13.39 16.91
CA GLU A 388 1.50 12.56 17.77
C GLU A 388 1.38 11.07 17.40
N LEU A 389 0.16 10.55 17.25
CA LEU A 389 -0.05 9.17 16.87
C LEU A 389 0.55 8.87 15.49
N TRP A 390 0.46 9.80 14.55
CA TRP A 390 1.10 9.67 13.24
C TRP A 390 2.64 9.59 13.36
N GLY A 391 3.26 10.45 14.16
CA GLY A 391 4.70 10.41 14.43
C GLY A 391 5.15 9.12 15.12
N LEU A 392 4.38 8.68 16.13
CA LEU A 392 4.60 7.42 16.84
C LEU A 392 4.48 6.23 15.89
N MET A 393 3.45 6.20 15.03
CA MET A 393 3.22 5.11 14.11
C MET A 393 4.35 4.97 13.08
N ARG A 394 4.81 6.07 12.49
CA ARG A 394 5.94 6.06 11.57
C ARG A 394 7.22 5.56 12.23
N THR A 395 7.50 6.01 13.46
CA THR A 395 8.67 5.57 14.22
C THR A 395 8.56 4.09 14.58
N ALA A 396 7.40 3.66 15.08
CA ALA A 396 7.14 2.27 15.42
C ALA A 396 7.30 1.33 14.21
N ALA A 397 6.74 1.69 13.06
CA ALA A 397 6.83 0.88 11.85
C ALA A 397 8.27 0.75 11.33
N ARG A 398 9.09 1.81 11.39
CA ARG A 398 10.52 1.74 11.07
C ARG A 398 11.29 0.85 12.05
N ASN A 399 10.99 0.93 13.33
CA ASN A 399 11.62 0.09 14.34
C ASN A 399 11.16 -1.36 14.23
N TRP A 400 9.88 -1.59 13.90
CA TRP A 400 9.36 -2.92 13.59
C TRP A 400 10.08 -3.54 12.39
N LEU A 401 10.37 -2.77 11.35
CA LEU A 401 11.13 -3.24 10.18
C LEU A 401 12.56 -3.67 10.53
N LYS A 402 13.13 -3.13 11.61
CA LYS A 402 14.45 -3.55 12.13
C LYS A 402 14.39 -4.84 12.96
N ASP A 403 13.28 -5.08 13.65
CA ASP A 403 13.04 -6.23 14.52
C ASP A 403 11.58 -6.68 14.40
N PRO A 404 11.20 -7.37 13.30
CA PRO A 404 9.83 -7.80 13.06
C PRO A 404 9.37 -8.83 14.09
N ALA A 405 8.09 -8.71 14.56
CA ALA A 405 7.45 -9.65 15.50
C ALA A 405 6.26 -10.34 14.85
#